data_f6ec8103760784c2cd1823ba5df94a2b
#
_entry.id   f6ec8103760784c2cd1823ba5df94a2b
#
_cell.length_a   1.000
_cell.length_b   1.000
_cell.length_c   1.000
_cell.angle_alpha   90.00
_cell.angle_beta   90.00
_cell.angle_gamma   90.00
#
_symmetry.space_group_name_H-M   'P 1'
#
loop_
_entity.id
_entity.type
_entity.pdbx_description
1 polymer ?
#
loop_
_entity_poly.entity_id
_entity_poly.type
_entity_poly.pdbx_seq_one_letter_code
_entity_poly.pdbx_strand_id
1 'polypeptide(L)'
;MNKQKTNDMTVGNPVRLIIQFMIPMFLGNIFQQFYNIVDSIVAGQFIGVDALAAIGSTGSLMFFVTGWLNGLSSGFAIIVAQMFGAKKYDDMRHFVAMSIYLMFGFAAAMTIGFLVFNVPILRLMNSPADLMGDVAGYMGIIYAGLLVTAAYNTLAAFLRALGDSKSPLYFLIISAGINVVLDIVLIRFAGMGVEGCAYATVIAQGVSAICCLVYIKKKYPILHLEKKNFELRKGSMSKLMILGIPMGLQFSITAIGTIIVQSAVNIYGATYMAGFSAAGKIQNVIGMVAVSMGATIATYVGQNRGAGRMDRVKQGVKYSWIMLLVWSVVEMALVYFGGKYFTYLFISPSQTDVVQVSVIYFRTVFWAYPFLCTIFVFRNALQGMGYGMVPMLGGGFELVARTLIVVLVAGRTTFAGVCLADPMAWIAALIPLIPYYYYVMGKHMKAMRQ
;
A
#
# COMPACT_ATOMS: atom_id res chain seq x y z
N MET A 1 6.48 -25.85 28.06
CA MET A 1 6.77 -24.77 27.09
C MET A 1 5.65 -24.73 26.06
N ASN A 2 4.71 -23.77 26.20
CA ASN A 2 3.66 -23.59 25.21
C ASN A 2 4.33 -23.19 23.88
N LYS A 3 4.11 -23.98 22.82
CA LYS A 3 4.51 -23.64 21.45
C LYS A 3 3.88 -22.28 21.12
N GLN A 4 4.68 -21.20 21.21
CA GLN A 4 4.28 -19.91 20.70
C GLN A 4 3.90 -20.10 19.22
N LYS A 5 2.65 -19.75 18.89
CA LYS A 5 2.13 -19.78 17.50
C LYS A 5 2.71 -18.60 16.70
N THR A 6 4.03 -18.49 16.64
CA THR A 6 4.69 -17.63 15.64
C THR A 6 4.78 -18.43 14.35
N ASN A 7 4.28 -17.91 13.25
CA ASN A 7 4.45 -18.53 11.95
C ASN A 7 5.88 -18.23 11.46
N ASP A 8 6.84 -18.97 11.97
CA ASP A 8 8.25 -18.87 11.55
C ASP A 8 8.36 -19.31 10.09
N MET A 9 8.63 -18.36 9.21
CA MET A 9 8.75 -18.60 7.77
C MET A 9 10.14 -19.14 7.38
N THR A 10 11.03 -19.33 8.36
CA THR A 10 12.38 -19.88 8.11
C THR A 10 12.40 -21.41 8.04
N VAL A 11 11.29 -22.07 8.44
CA VAL A 11 11.16 -23.54 8.50
C VAL A 11 9.90 -23.99 7.74
N GLY A 12 9.99 -25.07 6.99
CA GLY A 12 8.88 -25.67 6.24
C GLY A 12 8.92 -25.36 4.74
N ASN A 13 7.90 -25.79 4.01
CA ASN A 13 7.82 -25.60 2.56
C ASN A 13 7.58 -24.13 2.19
N PRO A 14 8.49 -23.49 1.40
CA PRO A 14 8.37 -22.07 1.05
C PRO A 14 7.04 -21.72 0.37
N VAL A 15 6.59 -22.51 -0.59
CA VAL A 15 5.35 -22.25 -1.35
C VAL A 15 4.15 -22.23 -0.42
N ARG A 16 4.03 -23.23 0.46
CA ARG A 16 2.93 -23.31 1.42
C ARG A 16 2.91 -22.12 2.39
N LEU A 17 4.09 -21.74 2.90
CA LEU A 17 4.21 -20.61 3.84
C LEU A 17 3.82 -19.29 3.16
N ILE A 18 4.29 -19.07 1.92
CA ILE A 18 3.99 -17.88 1.14
C ILE A 18 2.49 -17.78 0.85
N ILE A 19 1.86 -18.87 0.37
CA ILE A 19 0.41 -18.88 0.07
C ILE A 19 -0.41 -18.67 1.34
N GLN A 20 -0.08 -19.35 2.44
CA GLN A 20 -0.79 -19.23 3.71
C GLN A 20 -0.72 -17.82 4.31
N PHE A 21 0.37 -17.11 4.06
CA PHE A 21 0.52 -15.73 4.50
C PHE A 21 -0.15 -14.74 3.53
N MET A 22 -0.03 -14.97 2.22
CA MET A 22 -0.57 -14.10 1.18
C MET A 22 -2.11 -14.04 1.19
N ILE A 23 -2.79 -15.19 1.38
CA ILE A 23 -4.26 -15.23 1.32
C ILE A 23 -4.91 -14.28 2.33
N PRO A 24 -4.57 -14.27 3.63
CA PRO A 24 -5.13 -13.29 4.57
C PRO A 24 -4.78 -11.84 4.22
N MET A 25 -3.57 -11.59 3.67
CA MET A 25 -3.18 -10.26 3.21
C MET A 25 -4.05 -9.80 2.04
N PHE A 26 -4.29 -10.67 1.07
CA PHE A 26 -5.16 -10.41 -0.07
C PHE A 26 -6.60 -10.13 0.37
N LEU A 27 -7.15 -10.97 1.23
CA LEU A 27 -8.48 -10.75 1.80
C LEU A 27 -8.56 -9.42 2.56
N GLY A 28 -7.53 -9.08 3.33
CA GLY A 28 -7.45 -7.79 4.02
C GLY A 28 -7.49 -6.60 3.07
N ASN A 29 -6.75 -6.65 1.96
CA ASN A 29 -6.76 -5.61 0.95
C ASN A 29 -8.14 -5.48 0.26
N ILE A 30 -8.79 -6.61 -0.04
CA ILE A 30 -10.16 -6.61 -0.58
C ILE A 30 -11.15 -6.00 0.41
N PHE A 31 -11.13 -6.42 1.68
CA PHE A 31 -12.00 -5.86 2.71
C PHE A 31 -11.80 -4.35 2.89
N GLN A 32 -10.56 -3.88 2.78
CA GLN A 32 -10.26 -2.45 2.83
C GLN A 32 -10.87 -1.69 1.65
N GLN A 33 -10.92 -2.27 0.46
CA GLN A 33 -11.59 -1.66 -0.68
C GLN A 33 -13.11 -1.65 -0.54
N PHE A 34 -13.70 -2.74 -0.05
CA PHE A 34 -15.13 -2.76 0.27
C PHE A 34 -15.50 -1.69 1.30
N TYR A 35 -14.72 -1.54 2.33
CA TYR A 35 -14.85 -0.51 3.34
C TYR A 35 -14.89 0.89 2.71
N ASN A 36 -13.92 1.25 1.87
CA ASN A 36 -13.89 2.55 1.20
C ASN A 36 -15.10 2.78 0.27
N ILE A 37 -15.61 1.72 -0.35
CA ILE A 37 -16.82 1.78 -1.19
C ILE A 37 -18.05 2.02 -0.32
N VAL A 38 -18.19 1.31 0.80
CA VAL A 38 -19.33 1.46 1.72
C VAL A 38 -19.34 2.86 2.32
N ASP A 39 -18.20 3.40 2.76
CA ASP A 39 -18.05 4.79 3.23
C ASP A 39 -18.61 5.78 2.20
N SER A 40 -18.21 5.61 0.93
CA SER A 40 -18.66 6.48 -0.15
C SER A 40 -20.19 6.34 -0.42
N ILE A 41 -20.73 5.14 -0.33
CA ILE A 41 -22.17 4.90 -0.48
C ILE A 41 -22.95 5.55 0.66
N VAL A 42 -22.49 5.39 1.91
CA VAL A 42 -23.16 5.96 3.08
C VAL A 42 -23.14 7.49 3.00
N ALA A 43 -21.99 8.08 2.68
CA ALA A 43 -21.89 9.53 2.49
C ALA A 43 -22.81 10.03 1.37
N GLY A 44 -22.80 9.38 0.21
CA GLY A 44 -23.66 9.78 -0.92
C GLY A 44 -25.15 9.65 -0.68
N GLN A 45 -25.58 8.59 0.03
CA GLN A 45 -27.01 8.35 0.29
C GLN A 45 -27.59 9.17 1.45
N PHE A 46 -26.82 9.42 2.50
CA PHE A 46 -27.32 10.09 3.70
C PHE A 46 -27.01 11.58 3.75
N ILE A 47 -25.93 12.05 3.09
CA ILE A 47 -25.56 13.46 3.08
C ILE A 47 -25.87 14.10 1.71
N GLY A 48 -25.51 13.40 0.61
CA GLY A 48 -25.78 13.86 -0.74
C GLY A 48 -24.56 13.88 -1.64
N VAL A 49 -24.76 14.41 -2.87
CA VAL A 49 -23.75 14.40 -3.93
C VAL A 49 -22.55 15.27 -3.58
N ASP A 50 -22.75 16.39 -2.89
CA ASP A 50 -21.70 17.31 -2.50
C ASP A 50 -20.72 16.67 -1.51
N ALA A 51 -21.23 15.88 -0.57
CA ALA A 51 -20.42 15.11 0.37
C ALA A 51 -19.57 14.04 -0.35
N LEU A 52 -20.16 13.35 -1.32
CA LEU A 52 -19.43 12.39 -2.14
C LEU A 52 -18.33 13.07 -2.96
N ALA A 53 -18.62 14.26 -3.51
CA ALA A 53 -17.62 15.07 -4.22
C ALA A 53 -16.51 15.55 -3.29
N ALA A 54 -16.86 16.00 -2.07
CA ALA A 54 -15.89 16.42 -1.06
C ALA A 54 -14.93 15.28 -0.70
N ILE A 55 -15.43 14.11 -0.30
CA ILE A 55 -14.62 12.93 0.02
C ILE A 55 -13.80 12.47 -1.21
N GLY A 56 -14.42 12.41 -2.38
CA GLY A 56 -13.77 11.99 -3.62
C GLY A 56 -12.59 12.88 -4.01
N SER A 57 -12.69 14.19 -3.79
CA SER A 57 -11.63 15.16 -4.10
C SER A 57 -10.37 14.98 -3.22
N THR A 58 -10.50 14.39 -2.03
CA THR A 58 -9.40 14.16 -1.09
C THR A 58 -8.61 12.88 -1.35
N GLY A 59 -9.08 12.00 -2.25
CA GLY A 59 -8.54 10.66 -2.43
C GLY A 59 -7.03 10.61 -2.70
N SER A 60 -6.52 11.47 -3.57
CA SER A 60 -5.07 11.53 -3.86
C SER A 60 -4.24 12.01 -2.67
N LEU A 61 -4.77 12.96 -1.90
CA LEU A 61 -4.11 13.48 -0.70
C LEU A 61 -4.10 12.42 0.42
N MET A 62 -5.23 11.72 0.59
CA MET A 62 -5.32 10.57 1.49
C MET A 62 -4.34 9.47 1.12
N PHE A 63 -4.23 9.13 -0.17
CA PHE A 63 -3.26 8.15 -0.65
C PHE A 63 -1.81 8.57 -0.36
N PHE A 64 -1.49 9.84 -0.56
CA PHE A 64 -0.17 10.39 -0.25
C PHE A 64 0.15 10.27 1.24
N VAL A 65 -0.73 10.76 2.11
CA VAL A 65 -0.51 10.83 3.56
C VAL A 65 -0.48 9.43 4.19
N THR A 66 -1.48 8.60 3.89
CA THR A 66 -1.56 7.23 4.44
C THR A 66 -0.52 6.31 3.82
N GLY A 67 -0.20 6.49 2.53
CA GLY A 67 0.86 5.75 1.84
C GLY A 67 2.24 5.98 2.45
N TRP A 68 2.54 7.24 2.80
CA TRP A 68 3.79 7.57 3.51
C TRP A 68 3.92 6.83 4.84
N LEU A 69 2.88 6.88 5.70
CA LEU A 69 2.88 6.17 6.98
C LEU A 69 2.96 4.64 6.80
N ASN A 70 2.27 4.11 5.80
CA ASN A 70 2.30 2.69 5.48
C ASN A 70 3.69 2.24 4.98
N GLY A 71 4.35 3.06 4.16
CA GLY A 71 5.72 2.82 3.69
C GLY A 71 6.72 2.81 4.85
N LEU A 72 6.66 3.81 5.74
CA LEU A 72 7.50 3.88 6.94
C LEU A 72 7.31 2.65 7.84
N SER A 73 6.06 2.32 8.20
CA SER A 73 5.76 1.18 9.08
C SER A 73 6.20 -0.15 8.47
N SER A 74 6.02 -0.33 7.16
CA SER A 74 6.46 -1.52 6.43
C SER A 74 7.99 -1.62 6.42
N GLY A 75 8.70 -0.51 6.19
CA GLY A 75 10.15 -0.47 6.22
C GLY A 75 10.73 -0.83 7.60
N PHE A 76 10.15 -0.29 8.66
CA PHE A 76 10.56 -0.61 10.03
C PHE A 76 10.28 -2.08 10.38
N ALA A 77 9.13 -2.60 9.95
CA ALA A 77 8.74 -3.99 10.17
C ALA A 77 9.68 -5.00 9.50
N ILE A 78 10.33 -4.64 8.40
CA ILE A 78 11.34 -5.50 7.75
C ILE A 78 12.55 -5.71 8.68
N ILE A 79 13.02 -4.68 9.38
CA ILE A 79 14.12 -4.83 10.35
C ILE A 79 13.68 -5.74 11.51
N VAL A 80 12.45 -5.58 11.98
CA VAL A 80 11.86 -6.46 13.01
C VAL A 80 11.80 -7.91 12.52
N ALA A 81 11.37 -8.14 11.27
CA ALA A 81 11.33 -9.47 10.66
C ALA A 81 12.72 -10.10 10.54
N GLN A 82 13.75 -9.31 10.18
CA GLN A 82 15.12 -9.78 10.12
C GLN A 82 15.66 -10.18 11.52
N MET A 83 15.39 -9.37 12.55
CA MET A 83 15.79 -9.69 13.93
C MET A 83 15.03 -10.90 14.47
N PHE A 84 13.76 -11.04 14.12
CA PHE A 84 12.95 -12.22 14.46
C PHE A 84 13.55 -13.49 13.82
N GLY A 85 13.83 -13.47 12.52
CA GLY A 85 14.45 -14.59 11.81
C GLY A 85 15.85 -14.94 12.35
N ALA A 86 16.62 -13.94 12.78
CA ALA A 86 17.91 -14.12 13.43
C ALA A 86 17.81 -14.65 14.87
N LYS A 87 16.61 -14.76 15.43
CA LYS A 87 16.32 -15.11 16.83
C LYS A 87 16.97 -14.15 17.84
N LYS A 88 17.27 -12.91 17.41
CA LYS A 88 17.83 -11.83 18.24
C LYS A 88 16.70 -11.01 18.87
N TYR A 89 16.01 -11.60 19.82
CA TYR A 89 14.76 -11.02 20.38
C TYR A 89 14.97 -9.73 21.15
N ASP A 90 16.10 -9.53 21.82
CA ASP A 90 16.40 -8.28 22.52
C ASP A 90 16.64 -7.12 21.52
N ASP A 91 17.40 -7.37 20.45
CA ASP A 91 17.57 -6.40 19.37
C ASP A 91 16.24 -6.13 18.67
N MET A 92 15.42 -7.16 18.44
CA MET A 92 14.08 -7.03 17.86
C MET A 92 13.22 -6.07 18.71
N ARG A 93 13.15 -6.26 20.05
CA ARG A 93 12.43 -5.38 20.96
C ARG A 93 12.97 -3.96 20.92
N HIS A 94 14.29 -3.81 20.88
CA HIS A 94 14.91 -2.50 20.72
C HIS A 94 14.49 -1.80 19.43
N PHE A 95 14.51 -2.49 18.26
CA PHE A 95 14.06 -1.91 17.00
C PHE A 95 12.54 -1.62 16.99
N VAL A 96 11.71 -2.42 17.67
CA VAL A 96 10.29 -2.12 17.87
C VAL A 96 10.14 -0.80 18.66
N ALA A 97 10.87 -0.61 19.76
CA ALA A 97 10.82 0.62 20.55
C ALA A 97 11.30 1.85 19.73
N MET A 98 12.40 1.71 18.99
CA MET A 98 12.89 2.79 18.10
C MET A 98 11.91 3.10 16.96
N SER A 99 11.23 2.09 16.43
CA SER A 99 10.17 2.28 15.42
C SER A 99 8.99 3.08 15.99
N ILE A 100 8.60 2.82 17.24
CA ILE A 100 7.56 3.59 17.93
C ILE A 100 7.96 5.07 18.02
N TYR A 101 9.18 5.37 18.48
CA TYR A 101 9.67 6.76 18.55
C TYR A 101 9.61 7.46 17.18
N LEU A 102 10.14 6.80 16.14
CA LEU A 102 10.15 7.37 14.79
C LEU A 102 8.75 7.55 14.22
N MET A 103 7.87 6.55 14.36
CA MET A 103 6.50 6.65 13.87
C MET A 103 5.71 7.75 14.57
N PHE A 104 5.82 7.87 15.90
CA PHE A 104 5.19 8.96 16.62
C PHE A 104 5.76 10.31 16.22
N GLY A 105 7.08 10.43 16.07
CA GLY A 105 7.72 11.65 15.60
C GLY A 105 7.26 12.07 14.20
N PHE A 106 7.26 11.16 13.24
CA PHE A 106 6.78 11.44 11.89
C PHE A 106 5.28 11.73 11.85
N ALA A 107 4.46 10.94 12.53
CA ALA A 107 3.01 11.16 12.56
C ALA A 107 2.66 12.48 13.23
N ALA A 108 3.33 12.86 14.34
CA ALA A 108 3.14 14.15 14.99
C ALA A 108 3.56 15.32 14.07
N ALA A 109 4.71 15.23 13.43
CA ALA A 109 5.17 16.25 12.49
C ALA A 109 4.21 16.40 11.30
N MET A 110 3.72 15.28 10.75
CA MET A 110 2.72 15.30 9.68
C MET A 110 1.39 15.89 10.18
N THR A 111 0.90 15.48 11.35
CA THR A 111 -0.33 16.03 11.95
C THR A 111 -0.23 17.55 12.06
N ILE A 112 0.83 18.07 12.67
CA ILE A 112 1.02 19.51 12.84
C ILE A 112 1.13 20.20 11.48
N GLY A 113 1.99 19.68 10.59
CA GLY A 113 2.20 20.26 9.26
C GLY A 113 0.91 20.32 8.43
N PHE A 114 0.18 19.20 8.34
CA PHE A 114 -1.05 19.16 7.56
C PHE A 114 -2.20 19.93 8.18
N LEU A 115 -2.30 20.03 9.51
CA LEU A 115 -3.30 20.87 10.16
C LEU A 115 -3.04 22.36 9.92
N VAL A 116 -1.77 22.81 10.04
CA VAL A 116 -1.38 24.21 9.80
C VAL A 116 -1.60 24.59 8.33
N PHE A 117 -1.25 23.70 7.40
CA PHE A 117 -1.33 23.96 5.97
C PHE A 117 -2.58 23.38 5.29
N ASN A 118 -3.60 22.94 6.04
CA ASN A 118 -4.79 22.28 5.52
C ASN A 118 -5.45 23.10 4.39
N VAL A 119 -5.92 24.31 4.67
CA VAL A 119 -6.59 25.16 3.68
C VAL A 119 -5.65 25.57 2.53
N PRO A 120 -4.38 26.01 2.75
CA PRO A 120 -3.42 26.23 1.68
C PRO A 120 -3.23 25.07 0.72
N ILE A 121 -3.12 23.83 1.24
CA ILE A 121 -2.97 22.61 0.42
C ILE A 121 -4.23 22.38 -0.43
N LEU A 122 -5.41 22.50 0.16
CA LEU A 122 -6.68 22.33 -0.55
C LEU A 122 -6.88 23.36 -1.65
N ARG A 123 -6.47 24.61 -1.41
CA ARG A 123 -6.46 25.66 -2.45
C ARG A 123 -5.49 25.35 -3.59
N LEU A 124 -4.30 24.86 -3.26
CA LEU A 124 -3.32 24.42 -4.27
C LEU A 124 -3.85 23.27 -5.13
N MET A 125 -4.69 22.40 -4.55
CA MET A 125 -5.36 21.31 -5.25
C MET A 125 -6.58 21.76 -6.06
N ASN A 126 -6.91 23.06 -6.08
CA ASN A 126 -8.09 23.63 -6.73
C ASN A 126 -9.41 23.00 -6.24
N SER A 127 -9.51 22.73 -4.93
CA SER A 127 -10.76 22.29 -4.33
C SER A 127 -11.86 23.34 -4.55
N PRO A 128 -13.09 22.94 -4.95
CA PRO A 128 -14.19 23.89 -5.19
C PRO A 128 -14.46 24.75 -3.95
N ALA A 129 -14.72 26.04 -4.17
CA ALA A 129 -14.87 27.00 -3.08
C ALA A 129 -16.12 26.73 -2.22
N ASP A 130 -17.17 26.24 -2.82
CA ASP A 130 -18.42 25.81 -2.20
C ASP A 130 -18.27 24.59 -1.29
N LEU A 131 -17.35 23.68 -1.59
CA LEU A 131 -17.08 22.49 -0.80
C LEU A 131 -15.88 22.65 0.16
N MET A 132 -15.20 23.80 0.13
CA MET A 132 -13.96 24.01 0.89
C MET A 132 -14.13 23.80 2.41
N GLY A 133 -15.27 24.18 2.97
CA GLY A 133 -15.59 23.98 4.39
C GLY A 133 -15.64 22.50 4.76
N ASP A 134 -16.40 21.74 4.01
CA ASP A 134 -16.61 20.29 4.24
C ASP A 134 -15.32 19.50 4.03
N VAL A 135 -14.57 19.81 2.96
CA VAL A 135 -13.29 19.18 2.67
C VAL A 135 -12.25 19.50 3.75
N ALA A 136 -12.19 20.75 4.21
CA ALA A 136 -11.25 21.17 5.25
C ALA A 136 -11.59 20.56 6.61
N GLY A 137 -12.87 20.49 6.97
CA GLY A 137 -13.35 19.82 8.19
C GLY A 137 -13.02 18.34 8.17
N TYR A 138 -13.39 17.63 7.09
CA TYR A 138 -13.08 16.21 6.89
C TYR A 138 -11.57 15.93 7.01
N MET A 139 -10.76 16.62 6.23
CA MET A 139 -9.31 16.41 6.23
C MET A 139 -8.65 16.81 7.55
N GLY A 140 -9.16 17.86 8.21
CA GLY A 140 -8.68 18.28 9.54
C GLY A 140 -8.81 17.16 10.57
N ILE A 141 -9.94 16.46 10.60
CA ILE A 141 -10.17 15.31 11.50
C ILE A 141 -9.24 14.14 11.14
N ILE A 142 -9.11 13.84 9.84
CA ILE A 142 -8.19 12.79 9.37
C ILE A 142 -6.74 13.11 9.78
N TYR A 143 -6.28 14.35 9.60
CA TYR A 143 -4.94 14.77 10.00
C TYR A 143 -4.73 14.68 11.51
N ALA A 144 -5.72 15.08 12.31
CA ALA A 144 -5.68 14.90 13.76
C ALA A 144 -5.60 13.40 14.17
N GLY A 145 -6.19 12.52 13.36
CA GLY A 145 -6.18 11.07 13.53
C GLY A 145 -4.92 10.36 13.04
N LEU A 146 -3.93 11.04 12.43
CA LEU A 146 -2.75 10.37 11.85
C LEU A 146 -1.92 9.58 12.87
N LEU A 147 -1.88 10.02 14.12
CA LEU A 147 -1.22 9.27 15.20
C LEU A 147 -1.90 7.92 15.43
N VAL A 148 -3.22 7.87 15.36
CA VAL A 148 -4.01 6.64 15.49
C VAL A 148 -3.78 5.72 14.30
N THR A 149 -3.80 6.28 13.08
CA THR A 149 -3.50 5.56 11.85
C THR A 149 -2.09 4.98 11.86
N ALA A 150 -1.10 5.76 12.30
CA ALA A 150 0.28 5.32 12.45
C ALA A 150 0.43 4.18 13.47
N ALA A 151 -0.26 4.29 14.60
CA ALA A 151 -0.26 3.23 15.63
C ALA A 151 -0.83 1.92 15.08
N TYR A 152 -2.00 1.94 14.42
CA TYR A 152 -2.58 0.75 13.80
C TYR A 152 -1.65 0.13 12.75
N ASN A 153 -1.17 0.94 11.80
CA ASN A 153 -0.30 0.45 10.72
C ASN A 153 0.98 -0.19 11.27
N THR A 154 1.58 0.43 12.28
CA THR A 154 2.82 -0.06 12.91
C THR A 154 2.59 -1.38 13.66
N LEU A 155 1.55 -1.46 14.48
CA LEU A 155 1.22 -2.68 15.23
C LEU A 155 0.85 -3.84 14.30
N ALA A 156 0.05 -3.56 13.26
CA ALA A 156 -0.29 -4.54 12.23
C ALA A 156 0.96 -4.99 11.45
N ALA A 157 1.89 -4.08 11.14
CA ALA A 157 3.15 -4.39 10.47
C ALA A 157 4.06 -5.27 11.35
N PHE A 158 4.12 -5.06 12.66
CA PHE A 158 4.86 -5.92 13.58
C PHE A 158 4.26 -7.33 13.66
N LEU A 159 2.93 -7.48 13.71
CA LEU A 159 2.30 -8.80 13.63
C LEU A 159 2.68 -9.53 12.33
N ARG A 160 2.61 -8.83 11.19
CA ARG A 160 3.05 -9.36 9.90
C ARG A 160 4.54 -9.74 9.91
N ALA A 161 5.41 -8.93 10.51
CA ALA A 161 6.84 -9.23 10.63
C ALA A 161 7.12 -10.55 11.37
N LEU A 162 6.26 -10.92 12.31
CA LEU A 162 6.30 -12.20 13.04
C LEU A 162 5.57 -13.35 12.31
N GLY A 163 5.13 -13.14 11.07
CA GLY A 163 4.44 -14.14 10.26
C GLY A 163 2.92 -14.26 10.52
N ASP A 164 2.33 -13.35 11.29
CA ASP A 164 0.89 -13.32 11.55
C ASP A 164 0.19 -12.33 10.61
N SER A 165 -0.34 -12.82 9.50
CA SER A 165 -1.17 -12.04 8.58
C SER A 165 -2.67 -12.15 8.87
N LYS A 166 -3.08 -13.13 9.71
CA LYS A 166 -4.50 -13.39 10.00
C LYS A 166 -5.07 -12.42 11.02
N SER A 167 -4.32 -12.16 12.10
CA SER A 167 -4.83 -11.32 13.19
C SER A 167 -5.10 -9.88 12.74
N PRO A 168 -4.21 -9.20 11.96
CA PRO A 168 -4.54 -7.90 11.38
C PRO A 168 -5.79 -7.90 10.50
N LEU A 169 -6.04 -8.98 9.73
CA LEU A 169 -7.25 -9.13 8.93
C LEU A 169 -8.50 -9.15 9.81
N TYR A 170 -8.52 -9.94 10.90
CA TYR A 170 -9.68 -9.98 11.79
C TYR A 170 -9.97 -8.61 12.43
N PHE A 171 -8.92 -7.90 12.85
CA PHE A 171 -9.08 -6.56 13.43
C PHE A 171 -9.57 -5.55 12.40
N LEU A 172 -9.14 -5.67 11.14
CA LEU A 172 -9.66 -4.86 10.04
C LEU A 172 -11.15 -5.12 9.78
N ILE A 173 -11.58 -6.39 9.78
CA ILE A 173 -13.00 -6.74 9.60
C ILE A 173 -13.86 -6.15 10.73
N ILE A 174 -13.41 -6.29 11.98
CA ILE A 174 -14.10 -5.70 13.14
C ILE A 174 -14.18 -4.18 12.99
N SER A 175 -13.07 -3.55 12.65
CA SER A 175 -12.99 -2.10 12.44
C SER A 175 -13.93 -1.63 11.32
N ALA A 176 -13.97 -2.33 10.20
CA ALA A 176 -14.86 -2.01 9.10
C ALA A 176 -16.34 -2.08 9.52
N GLY A 177 -16.72 -3.10 10.29
CA GLY A 177 -18.07 -3.19 10.86
C GLY A 177 -18.41 -2.03 11.80
N ILE A 178 -17.49 -1.67 12.69
CA ILE A 178 -17.64 -0.53 13.60
C ILE A 178 -17.76 0.78 12.83
N ASN A 179 -16.93 0.97 11.80
CA ASN A 179 -16.95 2.18 10.98
C ASN A 179 -18.31 2.37 10.31
N VAL A 180 -18.85 1.35 9.63
CA VAL A 180 -20.16 1.42 8.98
C VAL A 180 -21.26 1.79 9.97
N VAL A 181 -21.24 1.20 11.17
CA VAL A 181 -22.19 1.54 12.23
C VAL A 181 -22.03 3.00 12.69
N LEU A 182 -20.79 3.43 12.89
CA LEU A 182 -20.50 4.81 13.31
C LEU A 182 -20.84 5.82 12.23
N ASP A 183 -20.61 5.53 10.95
CA ASP A 183 -21.02 6.39 9.84
C ASP A 183 -22.52 6.64 9.90
N ILE A 184 -23.33 5.59 10.01
CA ILE A 184 -24.77 5.71 10.09
C ILE A 184 -25.18 6.50 11.35
N VAL A 185 -24.58 6.21 12.50
CA VAL A 185 -24.91 6.88 13.77
C VAL A 185 -24.53 8.37 13.73
N LEU A 186 -23.32 8.68 13.32
CA LEU A 186 -22.80 10.07 13.35
C LEU A 186 -23.45 10.93 12.26
N ILE A 187 -23.72 10.37 11.09
CA ILE A 187 -24.33 11.11 9.98
C ILE A 187 -25.84 11.27 10.21
N ARG A 188 -26.55 10.14 10.44
CA ARG A 188 -28.02 10.17 10.47
C ARG A 188 -28.60 10.64 11.80
N PHE A 189 -28.01 10.24 12.93
CA PHE A 189 -28.55 10.54 14.26
C PHE A 189 -27.89 11.74 14.93
N ALA A 190 -26.57 11.95 14.72
CA ALA A 190 -25.87 13.11 15.27
C ALA A 190 -25.80 14.30 14.30
N GLY A 191 -26.18 14.13 13.03
CA GLY A 191 -26.23 15.21 12.03
C GLY A 191 -24.86 15.81 11.67
N MET A 192 -23.76 15.03 11.80
CA MET A 192 -22.40 15.55 11.68
C MET A 192 -21.92 15.75 10.23
N GLY A 193 -22.73 15.42 9.23
CA GLY A 193 -22.35 15.59 7.83
C GLY A 193 -21.10 14.79 7.44
N VAL A 194 -20.27 15.37 6.57
CA VAL A 194 -19.03 14.74 6.05
C VAL A 194 -18.00 14.48 7.15
N GLU A 195 -17.95 15.33 8.17
CA GLU A 195 -17.06 15.16 9.31
C GLU A 195 -17.37 13.88 10.10
N GLY A 196 -18.63 13.43 10.10
CA GLY A 196 -19.05 12.17 10.70
C GLY A 196 -18.30 10.97 10.12
N CYS A 197 -18.10 10.92 8.80
CA CYS A 197 -17.31 9.88 8.14
C CYS A 197 -15.84 9.90 8.62
N ALA A 198 -15.26 11.10 8.77
CA ALA A 198 -13.88 11.21 9.24
C ALA A 198 -13.73 10.71 10.69
N TYR A 199 -14.64 11.09 11.59
CA TYR A 199 -14.64 10.58 12.96
C TYR A 199 -14.85 9.07 13.01
N ALA A 200 -15.78 8.53 12.25
CA ALA A 200 -16.03 7.08 12.18
C ALA A 200 -14.76 6.34 11.75
N THR A 201 -14.07 6.85 10.73
CA THR A 201 -12.80 6.29 10.23
C THR A 201 -11.70 6.30 11.31
N VAL A 202 -11.48 7.43 11.97
CA VAL A 202 -10.42 7.56 12.99
C VAL A 202 -10.74 6.69 14.21
N ILE A 203 -11.98 6.67 14.67
CA ILE A 203 -12.41 5.83 15.80
C ILE A 203 -12.25 4.35 15.48
N ALA A 204 -12.71 3.92 14.30
CA ALA A 204 -12.59 2.53 13.85
C ALA A 204 -11.13 2.06 13.77
N GLN A 205 -10.23 2.91 13.25
CA GLN A 205 -8.80 2.64 13.25
C GLN A 205 -8.22 2.59 14.66
N GLY A 206 -8.69 3.44 15.57
CA GLY A 206 -8.32 3.42 16.99
C GLY A 206 -8.69 2.10 17.66
N VAL A 207 -9.88 1.59 17.40
CA VAL A 207 -10.31 0.26 17.89
C VAL A 207 -9.39 -0.84 17.34
N SER A 208 -9.06 -0.81 16.05
CA SER A 208 -8.11 -1.75 15.48
C SER A 208 -6.73 -1.69 16.13
N ALA A 209 -6.22 -0.48 16.39
CA ALA A 209 -4.94 -0.30 17.07
C ALA A 209 -4.97 -0.88 18.50
N ILE A 210 -6.03 -0.63 19.24
CA ILE A 210 -6.24 -1.21 20.59
C ILE A 210 -6.33 -2.73 20.53
N CYS A 211 -7.09 -3.28 19.59
CA CYS A 211 -7.18 -4.73 19.39
C CYS A 211 -5.81 -5.35 19.08
N CYS A 212 -5.03 -4.74 18.18
CA CYS A 212 -3.65 -5.17 17.88
C CYS A 212 -2.77 -5.14 19.13
N LEU A 213 -2.82 -4.05 19.90
CA LEU A 213 -2.00 -3.88 21.12
C LEU A 213 -2.35 -4.91 22.19
N VAL A 214 -3.65 -5.11 22.47
CA VAL A 214 -4.13 -6.11 23.43
C VAL A 214 -3.74 -7.51 23.01
N TYR A 215 -3.88 -7.80 21.71
CA TYR A 215 -3.52 -9.10 21.17
C TYR A 215 -2.01 -9.36 21.26
N ILE A 216 -1.18 -8.37 20.91
CA ILE A 216 0.28 -8.45 21.06
C ILE A 216 0.65 -8.72 22.51
N LYS A 217 0.08 -7.96 23.46
CA LYS A 217 0.35 -8.17 24.90
C LYS A 217 -0.03 -9.57 25.39
N LYS A 218 -1.15 -10.12 24.89
CA LYS A 218 -1.63 -11.43 25.37
C LYS A 218 -0.97 -12.63 24.66
N LYS A 219 -0.65 -12.51 23.37
CA LYS A 219 -0.24 -13.65 22.53
C LYS A 219 1.23 -13.65 22.13
N TYR A 220 1.89 -12.48 22.20
CA TYR A 220 3.28 -12.32 21.77
C TYR A 220 4.19 -11.77 22.90
N PRO A 221 4.47 -12.57 23.96
CA PRO A 221 5.40 -12.13 25.03
C PRO A 221 6.77 -11.71 24.49
N ILE A 222 7.17 -12.24 23.34
CA ILE A 222 8.41 -11.91 22.63
C ILE A 222 8.51 -10.43 22.25
N LEU A 223 7.37 -9.73 22.12
CA LEU A 223 7.27 -8.29 21.83
C LEU A 223 7.09 -7.43 23.08
N HIS A 224 7.13 -8.01 24.29
CA HIS A 224 7.03 -7.22 25.51
C HIS A 224 8.25 -6.33 25.66
N LEU A 225 8.01 -5.02 25.70
CA LEU A 225 9.06 -4.01 25.80
C LEU A 225 9.39 -3.73 27.28
N GLU A 226 10.68 -3.67 27.57
CA GLU A 226 11.24 -3.26 28.85
C GLU A 226 11.88 -1.87 28.72
N LYS A 227 12.10 -1.17 29.83
CA LYS A 227 12.72 0.18 29.83
C LYS A 227 14.03 0.23 29.05
N LYS A 228 14.88 -0.82 29.17
CA LYS A 228 16.16 -0.93 28.46
C LYS A 228 16.03 -0.92 26.93
N ASN A 229 14.86 -1.33 26.39
CA ASN A 229 14.63 -1.36 24.93
C ASN A 229 14.44 0.05 24.35
N PHE A 230 14.09 1.03 25.17
CA PHE A 230 13.90 2.43 24.80
C PHE A 230 15.21 3.27 24.87
N GLU A 231 16.31 2.68 25.32
CA GLU A 231 17.62 3.35 25.30
C GLU A 231 18.06 3.62 23.88
N LEU A 232 18.55 4.85 23.63
CA LEU A 232 19.02 5.25 22.31
C LEU A 232 20.40 4.63 22.03
N ARG A 233 20.45 3.68 21.11
CA ARG A 233 21.72 3.11 20.63
C ARG A 233 22.15 3.77 19.33
N LYS A 234 23.43 4.13 19.22
CA LYS A 234 24.00 4.77 18.02
C LYS A 234 23.68 3.96 16.76
N GLY A 235 23.11 4.61 15.76
CA GLY A 235 22.82 4.01 14.46
C GLY A 235 21.52 3.20 14.37
N SER A 236 20.77 2.94 15.47
CA SER A 236 19.52 2.17 15.41
C SER A 236 18.42 2.89 14.62
N MET A 237 18.19 4.17 14.92
CA MET A 237 17.23 4.98 14.17
C MET A 237 17.63 5.15 12.71
N SER A 238 18.92 5.37 12.44
CA SER A 238 19.44 5.48 11.07
C SER A 238 19.17 4.23 10.24
N LYS A 239 19.34 3.03 10.81
CA LYS A 239 19.00 1.77 10.12
C LYS A 239 17.53 1.69 9.74
N LEU A 240 16.64 2.11 10.62
CA LEU A 240 15.19 2.15 10.34
C LEU A 240 14.88 3.18 9.25
N MET A 241 15.46 4.38 9.35
CA MET A 241 15.23 5.46 8.38
C MET A 241 15.75 5.13 6.97
N ILE A 242 16.93 4.49 6.86
CA ILE A 242 17.51 4.06 5.57
C ILE A 242 16.58 3.13 4.79
N LEU A 243 15.71 2.40 5.47
CA LEU A 243 14.73 1.52 4.82
C LEU A 243 13.33 2.16 4.77
N GLY A 244 12.89 2.76 5.86
CA GLY A 244 11.55 3.33 5.97
C GLY A 244 11.32 4.55 5.08
N ILE A 245 12.26 5.51 5.06
CA ILE A 245 12.11 6.73 4.25
C ILE A 245 12.01 6.42 2.76
N PRO A 246 12.91 5.61 2.15
CA PRO A 246 12.76 5.24 0.74
C PRO A 246 11.44 4.52 0.44
N MET A 247 10.94 3.68 1.35
CA MET A 247 9.66 3.00 1.17
C MET A 247 8.47 3.98 1.27
N GLY A 248 8.52 4.97 2.15
CA GLY A 248 7.53 6.04 2.22
C GLY A 248 7.53 6.92 0.95
N LEU A 249 8.72 7.36 0.52
CA LEU A 249 8.89 8.16 -0.71
C LEU A 249 8.41 7.43 -1.96
N GLN A 250 8.52 6.11 -2.01
CA GLN A 250 8.05 5.32 -3.13
C GLN A 250 6.55 5.52 -3.39
N PHE A 251 5.72 5.61 -2.34
CA PHE A 251 4.28 5.91 -2.50
C PHE A 251 4.06 7.32 -3.07
N SER A 252 4.85 8.29 -2.63
CA SER A 252 4.79 9.67 -3.15
C SER A 252 5.18 9.72 -4.64
N ILE A 253 6.23 9.03 -5.03
CA ILE A 253 6.68 8.93 -6.44
C ILE A 253 5.59 8.29 -7.30
N THR A 254 4.97 7.22 -6.82
CA THR A 254 3.86 6.58 -7.53
C THR A 254 2.67 7.53 -7.68
N ALA A 255 2.29 8.27 -6.62
CA ALA A 255 1.22 9.25 -6.65
C ALA A 255 1.47 10.35 -7.70
N ILE A 256 2.68 10.91 -7.74
CA ILE A 256 3.06 11.91 -8.74
C ILE A 256 2.94 11.32 -10.15
N GLY A 257 3.41 10.09 -10.35
CA GLY A 257 3.32 9.41 -11.65
C GLY A 257 1.88 9.23 -12.13
N THR A 258 0.95 8.86 -11.23
CA THR A 258 -0.47 8.73 -11.59
C THR A 258 -1.12 10.08 -11.92
N ILE A 259 -0.75 11.16 -11.22
CA ILE A 259 -1.23 12.53 -11.50
C ILE A 259 -0.78 12.98 -12.90
N ILE A 260 0.46 12.71 -13.30
CA ILE A 260 0.99 13.06 -14.61
C ILE A 260 0.21 12.35 -15.72
N VAL A 261 -0.04 11.06 -15.59
CA VAL A 261 -0.85 10.30 -16.57
C VAL A 261 -2.29 10.81 -16.60
N GLN A 262 -2.90 11.05 -15.44
CA GLN A 262 -4.26 11.59 -15.35
C GLN A 262 -4.37 12.96 -16.03
N SER A 263 -3.38 13.85 -15.85
CA SER A 263 -3.35 15.17 -16.49
C SER A 263 -3.32 15.04 -18.02
N ALA A 264 -2.58 14.04 -18.54
CA ALA A 264 -2.56 13.77 -19.97
C ALA A 264 -3.90 13.21 -20.50
N VAL A 265 -4.57 12.36 -19.73
CA VAL A 265 -5.90 11.84 -20.07
C VAL A 265 -6.95 12.95 -20.10
N ASN A 266 -6.84 13.93 -19.20
CA ASN A 266 -7.79 15.05 -19.12
C ASN A 266 -7.86 15.89 -20.42
N ILE A 267 -6.79 15.93 -21.22
CA ILE A 267 -6.75 16.63 -22.53
C ILE A 267 -7.77 16.04 -23.52
N TYR A 268 -8.10 14.74 -23.39
CA TYR A 268 -9.04 14.05 -24.30
C TYR A 268 -10.52 14.24 -23.91
N GLY A 269 -10.80 14.86 -22.77
CA GLY A 269 -12.16 15.21 -22.33
C GLY A 269 -12.84 14.19 -21.42
N ALA A 270 -14.05 14.53 -20.99
CA ALA A 270 -14.78 13.83 -19.92
C ALA A 270 -15.02 12.33 -20.19
N THR A 271 -15.35 11.96 -21.42
CA THR A 271 -15.58 10.56 -21.83
C THR A 271 -14.33 9.69 -21.57
N TYR A 272 -13.14 10.21 -21.93
CA TYR A 272 -11.87 9.51 -21.73
C TYR A 272 -11.49 9.45 -20.25
N MET A 273 -11.72 10.53 -19.52
CA MET A 273 -11.51 10.56 -18.06
C MET A 273 -12.35 9.50 -17.34
N ALA A 274 -13.64 9.39 -17.70
CA ALA A 274 -14.56 8.41 -17.10
C ALA A 274 -14.14 6.98 -17.41
N GLY A 275 -13.82 6.68 -18.69
CA GLY A 275 -13.38 5.35 -19.13
C GLY A 275 -12.05 4.94 -18.50
N PHE A 276 -11.07 5.84 -18.45
CA PHE A 276 -9.79 5.62 -17.80
C PHE A 276 -9.93 5.36 -16.29
N SER A 277 -10.77 6.17 -15.61
CA SER A 277 -11.03 6.00 -14.17
C SER A 277 -11.70 4.65 -13.87
N ALA A 278 -12.66 4.23 -14.67
CA ALA A 278 -13.31 2.93 -14.52
C ALA A 278 -12.31 1.78 -14.71
N ALA A 279 -11.47 1.87 -15.75
CA ALA A 279 -10.42 0.89 -16.01
C ALA A 279 -9.41 0.83 -14.86
N GLY A 280 -8.99 1.98 -14.32
CA GLY A 280 -8.07 2.07 -13.18
C GLY A 280 -8.61 1.42 -11.90
N LYS A 281 -9.91 1.57 -11.61
CA LYS A 281 -10.56 0.89 -10.47
C LYS A 281 -10.52 -0.64 -10.62
N ILE A 282 -10.79 -1.13 -11.81
CA ILE A 282 -10.74 -2.57 -12.12
C ILE A 282 -9.31 -3.09 -11.98
N GLN A 283 -8.34 -2.38 -12.56
CA GLN A 283 -6.91 -2.74 -12.45
C GLN A 283 -6.44 -2.77 -11.00
N ASN A 284 -6.86 -1.81 -10.17
CA ASN A 284 -6.50 -1.80 -8.73
C ASN A 284 -7.00 -3.05 -8.00
N VAL A 285 -8.22 -3.50 -8.27
CA VAL A 285 -8.79 -4.71 -7.64
C VAL A 285 -8.01 -5.96 -8.09
N ILE A 286 -7.79 -6.12 -9.39
CA ILE A 286 -7.07 -7.26 -9.96
C ILE A 286 -5.61 -7.29 -9.46
N GLY A 287 -4.95 -6.13 -9.41
CA GLY A 287 -3.57 -5.96 -8.95
C GLY A 287 -3.33 -6.23 -7.46
N MET A 288 -4.39 -6.36 -6.64
CA MET A 288 -4.24 -6.63 -5.20
C MET A 288 -3.54 -7.94 -4.88
N VAL A 289 -3.59 -8.92 -5.79
CA VAL A 289 -2.85 -10.18 -5.65
C VAL A 289 -1.35 -9.91 -5.68
N ALA A 290 -0.88 -9.09 -6.63
CA ALA A 290 0.53 -8.73 -6.75
C ALA A 290 1.01 -7.90 -5.54
N VAL A 291 0.20 -6.95 -5.07
CA VAL A 291 0.47 -6.15 -3.85
C VAL A 291 0.62 -7.06 -2.63
N SER A 292 -0.31 -8.00 -2.45
CA SER A 292 -0.33 -8.92 -1.31
C SER A 292 0.85 -9.90 -1.34
N MET A 293 1.20 -10.39 -2.53
CA MET A 293 2.40 -11.21 -2.74
C MET A 293 3.66 -10.41 -2.43
N GLY A 294 3.74 -9.14 -2.84
CA GLY A 294 4.86 -8.26 -2.54
C GLY A 294 5.11 -8.14 -1.03
N ALA A 295 4.09 -7.81 -0.25
CA ALA A 295 4.18 -7.73 1.21
C ALA A 295 4.58 -9.07 1.85
N THR A 296 4.07 -10.18 1.30
CA THR A 296 4.43 -11.54 1.72
C THR A 296 5.91 -11.83 1.48
N ILE A 297 6.43 -11.48 0.29
CA ILE A 297 7.84 -11.67 -0.07
C ILE A 297 8.73 -10.84 0.83
N ALA A 298 8.39 -9.57 1.10
CA ALA A 298 9.18 -8.73 1.98
C ALA A 298 9.35 -9.34 3.37
N THR A 299 8.28 -9.89 3.95
CA THR A 299 8.30 -10.57 5.24
C THR A 299 9.08 -11.88 5.18
N TYR A 300 8.80 -12.75 4.20
CA TYR A 300 9.45 -14.03 4.01
C TYR A 300 10.98 -13.85 3.84
N VAL A 301 11.36 -12.95 2.95
CA VAL A 301 12.78 -12.64 2.69
C VAL A 301 13.43 -12.01 3.92
N GLY A 302 12.74 -11.10 4.62
CA GLY A 302 13.25 -10.49 5.84
C GLY A 302 13.60 -11.52 6.90
N GLN A 303 12.68 -12.44 7.22
CA GLN A 303 12.92 -13.50 8.20
C GLN A 303 14.05 -14.45 7.75
N ASN A 304 14.03 -14.93 6.50
CA ASN A 304 15.04 -15.86 6.01
C ASN A 304 16.42 -15.25 5.89
N ARG A 305 16.52 -13.96 5.51
CA ARG A 305 17.79 -13.22 5.55
C ARG A 305 18.31 -13.08 6.98
N GLY A 306 17.45 -12.75 7.93
CA GLY A 306 17.82 -12.68 9.34
C GLY A 306 18.35 -14.01 9.87
N ALA A 307 17.76 -15.13 9.45
CA ALA A 307 18.19 -16.48 9.77
C ALA A 307 19.47 -16.93 9.01
N GLY A 308 20.03 -16.11 8.14
CA GLY A 308 21.17 -16.48 7.29
C GLY A 308 20.83 -17.47 6.15
N ARG A 309 19.54 -17.76 5.92
CA ARG A 309 19.06 -18.75 4.95
C ARG A 309 18.85 -18.15 3.55
N MET A 310 19.95 -17.72 2.93
CA MET A 310 19.90 -17.14 1.57
C MET A 310 19.48 -18.15 0.50
N ASP A 311 19.68 -19.45 0.74
CA ASP A 311 19.12 -20.53 -0.05
C ASP A 311 17.59 -20.46 -0.13
N ARG A 312 16.94 -20.23 1.00
CA ARG A 312 15.48 -20.08 1.10
C ARG A 312 15.00 -18.75 0.50
N VAL A 313 15.75 -17.67 0.68
CA VAL A 313 15.47 -16.41 0.01
C VAL A 313 15.38 -16.62 -1.50
N LYS A 314 16.39 -17.26 -2.11
CA LYS A 314 16.40 -17.57 -3.55
C LYS A 314 15.20 -18.40 -3.98
N GLN A 315 14.89 -19.47 -3.22
CA GLN A 315 13.75 -20.35 -3.49
C GLN A 315 12.42 -19.59 -3.39
N GLY A 316 12.19 -18.83 -2.30
CA GLY A 316 10.96 -18.09 -2.08
C GLY A 316 10.71 -17.05 -3.17
N VAL A 317 11.72 -16.28 -3.54
CA VAL A 317 11.64 -15.29 -4.62
C VAL A 317 11.32 -15.98 -5.96
N LYS A 318 12.01 -17.08 -6.29
CA LYS A 318 11.75 -17.85 -7.52
C LYS A 318 10.30 -18.35 -7.57
N TYR A 319 9.81 -19.00 -6.51
CA TYR A 319 8.45 -19.54 -6.49
C TYR A 319 7.39 -18.43 -6.52
N SER A 320 7.58 -17.34 -5.80
CA SER A 320 6.68 -16.19 -5.85
C SER A 320 6.63 -15.55 -7.22
N TRP A 321 7.78 -15.45 -7.89
CA TRP A 321 7.85 -14.94 -9.25
C TRP A 321 7.07 -15.83 -10.23
N ILE A 322 7.27 -17.15 -10.17
CA ILE A 322 6.52 -18.11 -11.00
C ILE A 322 5.01 -17.99 -10.73
N MET A 323 4.60 -17.96 -9.45
CA MET A 323 3.19 -17.82 -9.08
C MET A 323 2.58 -16.52 -9.62
N LEU A 324 3.28 -15.39 -9.52
CA LEU A 324 2.79 -14.12 -10.07
C LEU A 324 2.84 -14.08 -11.60
N LEU A 325 3.79 -14.75 -12.25
CA LEU A 325 3.76 -14.89 -13.72
C LEU A 325 2.54 -15.71 -14.19
N VAL A 326 2.22 -16.79 -13.50
CA VAL A 326 0.98 -17.55 -13.78
C VAL A 326 -0.25 -16.68 -13.53
N TRP A 327 -0.27 -15.93 -12.43
CA TRP A 327 -1.36 -14.98 -12.15
C TRP A 327 -1.46 -13.89 -13.22
N SER A 328 -0.34 -13.35 -13.70
CA SER A 328 -0.36 -12.32 -14.75
C SER A 328 -1.01 -12.81 -16.05
N VAL A 329 -0.87 -14.10 -16.40
CA VAL A 329 -1.60 -14.69 -17.52
C VAL A 329 -3.11 -14.70 -17.26
N VAL A 330 -3.52 -14.98 -16.01
CA VAL A 330 -4.93 -14.88 -15.61
C VAL A 330 -5.41 -13.41 -15.69
N GLU A 331 -4.61 -12.46 -15.19
CA GLU A 331 -4.90 -11.01 -15.32
C GLU A 331 -5.07 -10.60 -16.79
N MET A 332 -4.13 -11.02 -17.66
CA MET A 332 -4.21 -10.76 -19.09
C MET A 332 -5.52 -11.27 -19.70
N ALA A 333 -5.90 -12.51 -19.37
CA ALA A 333 -7.14 -13.11 -19.84
C ALA A 333 -8.38 -12.38 -19.29
N LEU A 334 -8.41 -12.11 -17.99
CA LEU A 334 -9.52 -11.40 -17.33
C LEU A 334 -9.74 -10.02 -17.94
N VAL A 335 -8.66 -9.26 -18.16
CA VAL A 335 -8.74 -7.89 -18.69
C VAL A 335 -9.07 -7.89 -20.17
N TYR A 336 -8.48 -8.79 -20.97
CA TYR A 336 -8.71 -8.87 -22.39
C TYR A 336 -10.13 -9.32 -22.77
N PHE A 337 -10.63 -10.38 -22.12
CA PHE A 337 -11.95 -10.94 -22.40
C PHE A 337 -13.04 -10.33 -21.51
N GLY A 338 -12.73 -10.06 -20.23
CA GLY A 338 -13.68 -9.59 -19.22
C GLY A 338 -13.74 -8.07 -19.05
N GLY A 339 -12.73 -7.32 -19.53
CA GLY A 339 -12.59 -5.89 -19.24
C GLY A 339 -13.83 -5.05 -19.60
N LYS A 340 -14.47 -5.34 -20.74
CA LYS A 340 -15.74 -4.71 -21.12
C LYS A 340 -16.85 -4.96 -20.09
N TYR A 341 -16.99 -6.20 -19.62
CA TYR A 341 -18.04 -6.60 -18.69
C TYR A 341 -17.78 -6.05 -17.28
N PHE A 342 -16.52 -6.04 -16.85
CA PHE A 342 -16.14 -5.41 -15.58
C PHE A 342 -16.38 -3.90 -15.57
N THR A 343 -16.26 -3.23 -16.72
CA THR A 343 -16.57 -1.81 -16.86
C THR A 343 -18.06 -1.54 -16.56
N TYR A 344 -18.97 -2.46 -16.87
CA TYR A 344 -20.39 -2.32 -16.57
C TYR A 344 -20.72 -2.27 -15.07
N LEU A 345 -19.79 -2.64 -14.19
CA LEU A 345 -19.94 -2.46 -12.75
C LEU A 345 -19.91 -0.96 -12.35
N PHE A 346 -19.31 -0.12 -13.17
CA PHE A 346 -19.12 1.30 -12.88
C PHE A 346 -19.82 2.23 -13.87
N ILE A 347 -20.04 1.76 -15.08
CA ILE A 347 -20.56 2.54 -16.21
C ILE A 347 -21.75 1.83 -16.81
N SER A 348 -22.86 2.57 -17.05
CA SER A 348 -24.02 2.00 -17.72
C SER A 348 -23.65 1.45 -19.11
N PRO A 349 -24.16 0.26 -19.49
CA PRO A 349 -23.94 -0.32 -20.81
C PRO A 349 -24.41 0.59 -21.96
N SER A 350 -25.32 1.53 -21.70
CA SER A 350 -25.79 2.53 -22.67
C SER A 350 -24.72 3.57 -23.05
N GLN A 351 -23.72 3.78 -22.17
CA GLN A 351 -22.61 4.72 -22.42
C GLN A 351 -21.49 4.04 -23.21
N THR A 352 -21.79 3.63 -24.42
CA THR A 352 -20.90 2.83 -25.28
C THR A 352 -19.53 3.46 -25.49
N ASP A 353 -19.46 4.79 -25.61
CA ASP A 353 -18.21 5.52 -25.85
C ASP A 353 -17.27 5.42 -24.66
N VAL A 354 -17.79 5.59 -23.43
CA VAL A 354 -17.00 5.46 -22.19
C VAL A 354 -16.50 4.03 -22.02
N VAL A 355 -17.36 3.04 -22.30
CA VAL A 355 -16.98 1.62 -22.24
C VAL A 355 -15.87 1.31 -23.26
N GLN A 356 -15.96 1.88 -24.48
CA GLN A 356 -14.96 1.69 -25.50
C GLN A 356 -13.59 2.24 -25.07
N VAL A 357 -13.55 3.38 -24.40
CA VAL A 357 -12.30 3.95 -23.84
C VAL A 357 -11.66 2.99 -22.84
N SER A 358 -12.43 2.40 -21.93
CA SER A 358 -11.90 1.37 -20.99
C SER A 358 -11.34 0.17 -21.73
N VAL A 359 -12.01 -0.28 -22.78
CA VAL A 359 -11.54 -1.40 -23.63
C VAL A 359 -10.23 -1.06 -24.33
N ILE A 360 -10.09 0.16 -24.85
CA ILE A 360 -8.84 0.64 -25.45
C ILE A 360 -7.71 0.59 -24.42
N TYR A 361 -7.95 1.10 -23.22
CA TYR A 361 -6.97 1.03 -22.14
C TYR A 361 -6.54 -0.42 -21.86
N PHE A 362 -7.47 -1.32 -21.62
CA PHE A 362 -7.17 -2.71 -21.31
C PHE A 362 -6.40 -3.41 -22.44
N ARG A 363 -6.80 -3.20 -23.71
CA ARG A 363 -6.10 -3.78 -24.87
C ARG A 363 -4.70 -3.22 -25.07
N THR A 364 -4.45 -2.00 -24.58
CA THR A 364 -3.12 -1.38 -24.67
C THR A 364 -2.20 -1.88 -23.55
N VAL A 365 -2.74 -2.17 -22.36
CA VAL A 365 -1.93 -2.44 -21.15
C VAL A 365 -1.78 -3.93 -20.86
N PHE A 366 -2.72 -4.81 -21.30
CA PHE A 366 -2.82 -6.22 -20.86
C PHE A 366 -1.51 -7.01 -20.97
N TRP A 367 -0.77 -6.85 -22.04
CA TRP A 367 0.48 -7.57 -22.30
C TRP A 367 1.60 -7.24 -21.33
N ALA A 368 1.47 -6.15 -20.58
CA ALA A 368 2.49 -5.65 -19.68
C ALA A 368 2.33 -6.12 -18.22
N TYR A 369 1.24 -6.80 -17.84
CA TYR A 369 1.05 -7.34 -16.48
C TYR A 369 2.18 -8.25 -15.99
N PRO A 370 2.84 -9.08 -16.81
CA PRO A 370 4.00 -9.85 -16.37
C PRO A 370 5.14 -8.97 -15.84
N PHE A 371 5.36 -7.79 -16.44
CA PHE A 371 6.38 -6.84 -15.97
C PHE A 371 5.96 -6.22 -14.64
N LEU A 372 4.69 -5.82 -14.48
CA LEU A 372 4.15 -5.33 -13.21
C LEU A 372 4.31 -6.36 -12.09
N CYS A 373 3.89 -7.59 -12.32
CA CYS A 373 4.06 -8.69 -11.37
C CYS A 373 5.54 -8.93 -11.00
N THR A 374 6.44 -8.83 -11.96
CA THR A 374 7.88 -8.95 -11.75
C THR A 374 8.43 -7.83 -10.86
N ILE A 375 7.95 -6.58 -11.03
CA ILE A 375 8.31 -5.46 -10.15
C ILE A 375 7.97 -5.79 -8.70
N PHE A 376 6.74 -6.24 -8.42
CA PHE A 376 6.32 -6.54 -7.05
C PHE A 376 7.22 -7.60 -6.39
N VAL A 377 7.68 -8.60 -7.14
CA VAL A 377 8.58 -9.62 -6.60
C VAL A 377 9.96 -9.06 -6.28
N PHE A 378 10.65 -8.48 -7.26
CA PHE A 378 12.06 -8.07 -7.09
C PHE A 378 12.19 -6.84 -6.19
N ARG A 379 11.26 -5.89 -6.28
CA ARG A 379 11.18 -4.72 -5.39
C ARG A 379 11.07 -5.15 -3.94
N ASN A 380 10.09 -5.97 -3.61
CA ASN A 380 9.84 -6.40 -2.25
C ASN A 380 10.88 -7.41 -1.74
N ALA A 381 11.49 -8.21 -2.61
CA ALA A 381 12.63 -9.05 -2.25
C ALA A 381 13.83 -8.20 -1.82
N LEU A 382 14.18 -7.16 -2.57
CA LEU A 382 15.25 -6.22 -2.21
C LEU A 382 14.94 -5.49 -0.90
N GLN A 383 13.71 -5.02 -0.72
CA GLN A 383 13.26 -4.40 0.53
C GLN A 383 13.40 -5.38 1.71
N GLY A 384 12.91 -6.62 1.57
CA GLY A 384 13.07 -7.67 2.57
C GLY A 384 14.52 -7.99 2.90
N MET A 385 15.41 -7.90 1.92
CA MET A 385 16.85 -7.96 2.14
C MET A 385 17.46 -6.70 2.79
N GLY A 386 16.65 -5.65 3.06
CA GLY A 386 17.07 -4.40 3.71
C GLY A 386 17.68 -3.37 2.77
N TYR A 387 17.43 -3.47 1.47
CA TYR A 387 17.84 -2.48 0.48
C TYR A 387 16.62 -1.63 0.09
N GLY A 388 16.50 -0.41 0.63
CA GLY A 388 15.38 0.52 0.35
C GLY A 388 15.63 1.44 -0.85
N MET A 389 16.88 1.88 -1.04
CA MET A 389 17.23 2.89 -2.04
C MET A 389 17.00 2.43 -3.49
N VAL A 390 17.42 1.21 -3.85
CA VAL A 390 17.28 0.71 -5.24
C VAL A 390 15.81 0.46 -5.61
N PRO A 391 14.96 -0.13 -4.75
CA PRO A 391 13.51 -0.12 -4.94
C PRO A 391 12.91 1.27 -5.16
N MET A 392 13.33 2.27 -4.40
CA MET A 392 12.89 3.66 -4.59
C MET A 392 13.36 4.22 -5.94
N LEU A 393 14.61 3.97 -6.35
CA LEU A 393 15.10 4.33 -7.68
C LEU A 393 14.29 3.67 -8.80
N GLY A 394 13.85 2.41 -8.61
CA GLY A 394 12.90 1.77 -9.53
C GLY A 394 11.64 2.60 -9.73
N GLY A 395 11.06 3.14 -8.64
CA GLY A 395 9.95 4.11 -8.72
C GLY A 395 10.33 5.40 -9.45
N GLY A 396 11.56 5.90 -9.27
CA GLY A 396 12.08 7.04 -10.02
C GLY A 396 12.14 6.77 -11.53
N PHE A 397 12.59 5.59 -11.94
CA PHE A 397 12.58 5.16 -13.35
C PHE A 397 11.15 5.06 -13.90
N GLU A 398 10.19 4.56 -13.11
CA GLU A 398 8.76 4.59 -13.47
C GLU A 398 8.28 6.01 -13.74
N LEU A 399 8.59 6.96 -12.84
CA LEU A 399 8.17 8.35 -12.96
C LEU A 399 8.75 9.00 -14.21
N VAL A 400 10.06 8.81 -14.45
CA VAL A 400 10.74 9.35 -15.64
C VAL A 400 10.13 8.78 -16.92
N ALA A 401 9.91 7.47 -17.00
CA ALA A 401 9.32 6.83 -18.16
C ALA A 401 7.88 7.31 -18.43
N ARG A 402 7.04 7.41 -17.40
CA ARG A 402 5.68 7.99 -17.51
C ARG A 402 5.72 9.42 -18.04
N THR A 403 6.59 10.25 -17.46
CA THR A 403 6.72 11.66 -17.86
C THR A 403 7.18 11.77 -19.31
N LEU A 404 8.17 10.98 -19.73
CA LEU A 404 8.66 10.98 -21.10
C LEU A 404 7.56 10.58 -22.10
N ILE A 405 6.84 9.50 -21.83
CA ILE A 405 5.74 9.06 -22.70
C ILE A 405 4.67 10.13 -22.76
N VAL A 406 4.25 10.69 -21.63
CA VAL A 406 3.24 11.76 -21.61
C VAL A 406 3.69 12.97 -22.42
N VAL A 407 4.91 13.47 -22.25
CA VAL A 407 5.45 14.63 -22.97
C VAL A 407 5.55 14.37 -24.48
N LEU A 408 5.93 13.15 -24.88
CA LEU A 408 6.12 12.81 -26.28
C LEU A 408 4.80 12.55 -27.01
N VAL A 409 3.77 12.07 -26.30
CA VAL A 409 2.58 11.45 -26.88
C VAL A 409 1.30 12.27 -26.62
N ALA A 410 1.16 12.91 -25.44
CA ALA A 410 -0.06 13.61 -25.07
C ALA A 410 -0.36 14.77 -26.03
N GLY A 411 -1.60 14.80 -26.52
CA GLY A 411 -2.06 15.80 -27.49
C GLY A 411 -1.48 15.68 -28.91
N ARG A 412 -0.57 14.71 -29.16
CA ARG A 412 0.06 14.49 -30.47
C ARG A 412 -0.35 13.17 -31.11
N THR A 413 -0.85 12.22 -30.32
CA THR A 413 -1.24 10.89 -30.77
C THR A 413 -2.62 10.52 -30.24
N THR A 414 -3.02 9.26 -30.42
CA THR A 414 -4.27 8.71 -29.88
C THR A 414 -4.19 8.48 -28.37
N PHE A 415 -5.34 8.36 -27.71
CA PHE A 415 -5.46 8.00 -26.30
C PHE A 415 -4.69 6.72 -25.94
N ALA A 416 -4.66 5.73 -26.84
CA ALA A 416 -3.87 4.51 -26.68
C ALA A 416 -2.38 4.79 -26.44
N GLY A 417 -1.83 5.84 -27.08
CA GLY A 417 -0.46 6.27 -26.86
C GLY A 417 -0.21 6.71 -25.40
N VAL A 418 -1.14 7.45 -24.80
CA VAL A 418 -1.03 7.85 -23.39
C VAL A 418 -1.12 6.63 -22.47
N CYS A 419 -1.97 5.64 -22.79
CA CYS A 419 -2.09 4.40 -22.03
C CYS A 419 -0.78 3.57 -22.01
N LEU A 420 0.14 3.77 -22.97
CA LEU A 420 1.47 3.12 -22.94
C LEU A 420 2.38 3.66 -21.84
N ALA A 421 2.03 4.76 -21.18
CA ALA A 421 2.82 5.30 -20.08
C ALA A 421 3.01 4.28 -18.92
N ASP A 422 1.97 3.51 -18.57
CA ASP A 422 2.06 2.48 -17.54
C ASP A 422 2.94 1.28 -17.95
N PRO A 423 2.72 0.62 -19.10
CA PRO A 423 3.61 -0.43 -19.59
C PRO A 423 5.09 -0.04 -19.64
N MET A 424 5.39 1.13 -20.18
CA MET A 424 6.77 1.61 -20.31
C MET A 424 7.39 1.93 -18.96
N ALA A 425 6.61 2.45 -18.01
CA ALA A 425 7.05 2.67 -16.65
C ALA A 425 7.39 1.33 -15.96
N TRP A 426 6.57 0.30 -16.13
CA TRP A 426 6.83 -1.01 -15.53
C TRP A 426 8.08 -1.67 -16.09
N ILE A 427 8.33 -1.55 -17.39
CA ILE A 427 9.58 -2.03 -18.00
C ILE A 427 10.78 -1.24 -17.47
N ALA A 428 10.69 0.08 -17.39
CA ALA A 428 11.76 0.94 -16.92
C ALA A 428 12.15 0.65 -15.46
N ALA A 429 11.18 0.35 -14.59
CA ALA A 429 11.43 -0.02 -13.20
C ALA A 429 12.31 -1.26 -13.05
N LEU A 430 12.21 -2.22 -13.97
CA LEU A 430 12.96 -3.47 -13.91
C LEU A 430 14.43 -3.28 -14.23
N ILE A 431 14.81 -2.19 -14.92
CA ILE A 431 16.21 -1.90 -15.30
C ILE A 431 17.14 -1.87 -14.07
N PRO A 432 16.85 -1.13 -12.99
CA PRO A 432 17.68 -1.19 -11.79
C PRO A 432 17.38 -2.41 -10.89
N LEU A 433 16.12 -2.90 -10.85
CA LEU A 433 15.70 -3.90 -9.87
C LEU A 433 16.30 -5.28 -10.12
N ILE A 434 16.23 -5.78 -11.36
CA ILE A 434 16.66 -7.14 -11.70
C ILE A 434 18.20 -7.29 -11.57
N PRO A 435 19.01 -6.45 -12.22
CA PRO A 435 20.48 -6.59 -12.12
C PRO A 435 20.97 -6.46 -10.69
N TYR A 436 20.40 -5.52 -9.92
CA TYR A 436 20.80 -5.32 -8.54
C TYR A 436 20.40 -6.49 -7.64
N TYR A 437 19.24 -7.11 -7.86
CA TYR A 437 18.86 -8.32 -7.13
C TYR A 437 19.88 -9.45 -7.35
N TYR A 438 20.25 -9.73 -8.59
CA TYR A 438 21.23 -10.80 -8.89
C TYR A 438 22.63 -10.45 -8.36
N TYR A 439 23.04 -9.18 -8.41
CA TYR A 439 24.29 -8.72 -7.80
C TYR A 439 24.32 -9.00 -6.29
N VAL A 440 23.26 -8.58 -5.58
CA VAL A 440 23.14 -8.78 -4.12
C VAL A 440 23.11 -10.28 -3.78
N MET A 441 22.31 -11.07 -4.50
CA MET A 441 22.25 -12.52 -4.29
C MET A 441 23.59 -13.18 -4.52
N GLY A 442 24.31 -12.82 -5.60
CA GLY A 442 25.65 -13.32 -5.89
C GLY A 442 26.64 -13.02 -4.76
N LYS A 443 26.63 -11.79 -4.23
CA LYS A 443 27.48 -11.39 -3.11
C LYS A 443 27.23 -12.22 -1.85
N HIS A 444 25.96 -12.38 -1.47
CA HIS A 444 25.62 -13.17 -0.27
C HIS A 444 25.88 -14.66 -0.43
N MET A 445 25.64 -15.23 -1.61
CA MET A 445 25.94 -16.65 -1.88
C MET A 445 27.44 -16.96 -1.88
N LYS A 446 28.29 -16.01 -2.31
CA LYS A 446 29.75 -16.15 -2.21
C LYS A 446 30.23 -16.12 -0.76
N ALA A 447 29.67 -15.21 0.05
CA ALA A 447 30.01 -15.11 1.48
C ALA A 447 29.60 -16.34 2.31
N MET A 448 28.64 -17.13 1.85
CA MET A 448 28.23 -18.38 2.51
C MET A 448 29.10 -19.59 2.13
N ARG A 449 29.90 -19.49 1.07
CA ARG A 449 30.79 -20.57 0.61
C ARG A 449 32.20 -20.45 1.20
N GLN A 450 32.52 -19.28 1.72
CA GLN A 450 33.73 -19.01 2.51
C GLN A 450 33.50 -19.27 4.00
#